data_d6e80f345d74013701526d37e85bafdf
#
_entry.id   d6e80f345d74013701526d37e85bafdf
#
_cell.length_a   1.000
_cell.length_b   1.000
_cell.length_c   1.000
_cell.angle_alpha   90.00
_cell.angle_beta   90.00
_cell.angle_gamma   90.00
#
_symmetry.space_group_name_H-M   'P 1'
#
loop_
_entity.id
_entity.type
_entity.pdbx_description
1 polymer ?
#
loop_
_entity_poly.entity_id
_entity_poly.type
_entity_poly.pdbx_seq_one_letter_code
_entity_poly.pdbx_strand_id
1 'polypeptide(L)'
;MYRDLTRGSILRSLLLFALPMLAGDILQQLYNIADTLIVSRAIGRDALAAVGSAYTLMIFLTSILLGLSMGAGALFSICRGRGDESGLRQSIVHAFALIGVCTLLLTALAYALLPALLRLLQVPESVSPLMRTYLVVIFAGIPATFLYNFFACLLRSVGNSMTPLVFSGISALGNVALDLLFVLVFPWGVAGAAWATVIAQYFSGLGLAVFTLRRCPDLLPKREELRFDAALLREIFSLSSLTCVQQSVMNFGILMIQGLVNSFGEIVMAAFAAAVKIESFAYMPAQDFSNAFSTFVAQNFGARQTGRIRAGIRRSFALVLGFCAVISAAVLLYASPLMRLFIPATDTEVIREGVYYLRCVAPFYFGVGFLFLFYALYRAVKKPAMSVVLTVVSLGTRVALAYLTAGTLGVAGIWAAIPIGWVLADITGAVYYFRKRKALLPETGQ
;
A
#
# COMPACT_ATOMS: atom_id res chain seq x y z
N MET A 1 17.40 -3.19 19.09
CA MET A 1 16.45 -2.29 18.46
C MET A 1 16.30 -2.58 16.97
N TYR A 2 17.38 -2.88 16.27
CA TYR A 2 17.41 -3.28 14.86
C TYR A 2 17.51 -4.80 14.73
N ARG A 3 16.68 -5.39 13.88
CA ARG A 3 16.77 -6.82 13.57
C ARG A 3 17.62 -7.01 12.33
N ASP A 4 18.71 -7.77 12.46
CA ASP A 4 19.53 -8.16 11.33
C ASP A 4 18.84 -9.32 10.57
N LEU A 5 18.33 -9.03 9.37
CA LEU A 5 17.66 -10.02 8.53
C LEU A 5 18.64 -10.89 7.73
N THR A 6 19.93 -10.60 7.82
CA THR A 6 20.98 -11.40 7.15
C THR A 6 21.40 -12.63 7.97
N ARG A 7 20.93 -12.77 9.22
CA ARG A 7 21.30 -13.86 10.14
C ARG A 7 20.08 -14.60 10.70
N GLY A 8 20.30 -15.76 11.27
CA GLY A 8 19.26 -16.54 11.95
C GLY A 8 18.27 -17.25 11.03
N SER A 9 17.17 -17.75 11.60
CA SER A 9 16.11 -18.46 10.88
C SER A 9 15.32 -17.51 9.97
N ILE A 10 15.27 -17.84 8.68
CA ILE A 10 14.62 -17.00 7.65
C ILE A 10 13.14 -16.77 7.98
N LEU A 11 12.38 -17.84 8.20
CA LEU A 11 10.94 -17.76 8.39
C LEU A 11 10.58 -17.00 9.68
N ARG A 12 11.27 -17.30 10.79
CA ARG A 12 11.08 -16.61 12.06
C ARG A 12 11.38 -15.11 11.93
N SER A 13 12.47 -14.76 11.22
CA SER A 13 12.85 -13.35 11.01
C SER A 13 11.82 -12.60 10.18
N LEU A 14 11.32 -13.21 9.09
CA LEU A 14 10.30 -12.63 8.24
C LEU A 14 8.96 -12.44 8.99
N LEU A 15 8.49 -13.47 9.67
CA LEU A 15 7.20 -13.39 10.40
C LEU A 15 7.26 -12.35 11.53
N LEU A 16 8.31 -12.39 12.36
CA LEU A 16 8.46 -11.43 13.45
C LEU A 16 8.70 -9.99 12.98
N PHE A 17 9.12 -9.80 11.73
CA PHE A 17 9.25 -8.48 11.12
C PHE A 17 7.96 -8.03 10.43
N ALA A 18 7.20 -8.95 9.82
CA ALA A 18 5.93 -8.66 9.16
C ALA A 18 4.77 -8.43 10.14
N LEU A 19 4.72 -9.15 11.27
CA LEU A 19 3.63 -9.04 12.25
C LEU A 19 3.36 -7.62 12.74
N PRO A 20 4.37 -6.79 13.11
CA PRO A 20 4.11 -5.40 13.46
C PRO A 20 3.55 -4.55 12.31
N MET A 21 3.93 -4.85 11.05
CA MET A 21 3.42 -4.14 9.88
C MET A 21 1.93 -4.44 9.71
N LEU A 22 1.58 -5.73 9.73
CA LEU A 22 0.19 -6.18 9.66
C LEU A 22 -0.67 -5.61 10.82
N ALA A 23 -0.15 -5.60 12.06
CA ALA A 23 -0.85 -5.00 13.18
C ALA A 23 -1.09 -3.49 12.98
N GLY A 24 -0.13 -2.77 12.38
CA GLY A 24 -0.28 -1.36 12.03
C GLY A 24 -1.39 -1.11 11.02
N ASP A 25 -1.46 -1.93 9.97
CA ASP A 25 -2.48 -1.81 8.94
C ASP A 25 -3.89 -2.18 9.46
N ILE A 26 -3.99 -3.18 10.34
CA ILE A 26 -5.26 -3.50 11.01
C ILE A 26 -5.72 -2.32 11.89
N LEU A 27 -4.83 -1.74 12.69
CA LEU A 27 -5.16 -0.55 13.50
C LEU A 27 -5.61 0.62 12.64
N GLN A 28 -4.95 0.81 11.48
CA GLN A 28 -5.33 1.85 10.52
C GLN A 28 -6.72 1.62 9.94
N GLN A 29 -7.09 0.38 9.64
CA GLN A 29 -8.44 0.06 9.19
C GLN A 29 -9.50 0.27 10.27
N LEU A 30 -9.19 -0.08 11.51
CA LEU A 30 -10.11 0.14 12.63
C LEU A 30 -10.40 1.63 12.84
N TYR A 31 -9.38 2.48 12.78
CA TYR A 31 -9.63 3.92 12.92
C TYR A 31 -10.39 4.50 11.71
N ASN A 32 -10.12 4.06 10.47
CA ASN A 32 -10.89 4.49 9.30
C ASN A 32 -12.38 4.15 9.41
N ILE A 33 -12.70 2.99 10.01
CA ILE A 33 -14.08 2.60 10.30
C ILE A 33 -14.67 3.52 11.37
N ALA A 34 -13.93 3.79 12.44
CA ALA A 34 -14.39 4.66 13.53
C ALA A 34 -14.66 6.08 13.03
N ASP A 35 -13.73 6.69 12.27
CA ASP A 35 -13.90 8.02 11.65
C ASP A 35 -15.14 8.05 10.75
N THR A 36 -15.30 7.06 9.87
CA THR A 36 -16.48 6.94 9.01
C THR A 36 -17.78 6.88 9.81
N LEU A 37 -17.81 6.14 10.91
CA LEU A 37 -18.99 6.03 11.79
C LEU A 37 -19.28 7.35 12.51
N ILE A 38 -18.26 8.04 13.01
CA ILE A 38 -18.40 9.33 13.70
C ILE A 38 -18.98 10.37 12.71
N VAL A 39 -18.37 10.51 11.52
CA VAL A 39 -18.82 11.44 10.48
C VAL A 39 -20.25 11.13 10.04
N SER A 40 -20.56 9.86 9.79
CA SER A 40 -21.90 9.44 9.33
C SER A 40 -23.00 9.74 10.36
N ARG A 41 -22.75 9.46 11.64
CA ARG A 41 -23.75 9.61 12.70
C ARG A 41 -23.89 11.04 13.19
N ALA A 42 -22.79 11.79 13.26
CA ALA A 42 -22.78 13.12 13.85
C ALA A 42 -23.05 14.23 12.84
N ILE A 43 -22.63 14.09 11.58
CA ILE A 43 -22.74 15.16 10.57
C ILE A 43 -23.81 14.83 9.53
N GLY A 44 -23.92 13.56 9.14
CA GLY A 44 -24.98 13.11 8.22
C GLY A 44 -24.47 12.55 6.89
N ARG A 45 -25.43 12.23 5.98
CA ARG A 45 -25.16 11.49 4.73
C ARG A 45 -24.29 12.26 3.74
N ASP A 46 -24.49 13.56 3.59
CA ASP A 46 -23.75 14.39 2.63
C ASP A 46 -22.26 14.51 3.04
N ALA A 47 -22.00 14.61 4.34
CA ALA A 47 -20.64 14.58 4.88
C ALA A 47 -19.96 13.24 4.65
N LEU A 48 -20.68 12.14 4.84
CA LEU A 48 -20.18 10.80 4.55
C LEU A 48 -19.83 10.64 3.07
N ALA A 49 -20.67 11.13 2.18
CA ALA A 49 -20.43 11.12 0.73
C ALA A 49 -19.19 11.97 0.36
N ALA A 50 -19.04 13.16 1.00
CA ALA A 50 -17.90 14.04 0.79
C ALA A 50 -16.59 13.38 1.23
N VAL A 51 -16.53 12.83 2.45
CA VAL A 51 -15.36 12.17 3.02
C VAL A 51 -15.01 10.90 2.24
N GLY A 52 -15.99 10.08 1.88
CA GLY A 52 -15.79 8.86 1.11
C GLY A 52 -15.22 9.12 -0.29
N SER A 53 -15.72 10.15 -0.99
CA SER A 53 -15.18 10.55 -2.30
C SER A 53 -13.78 11.14 -2.18
N ALA A 54 -13.52 11.95 -1.15
CA ALA A 54 -12.20 12.49 -0.85
C ALA A 54 -11.18 11.38 -0.51
N TYR A 55 -11.61 10.34 0.18
CA TYR A 55 -10.76 9.20 0.54
C TYR A 55 -10.15 8.51 -0.69
N THR A 56 -10.92 8.31 -1.75
CA THR A 56 -10.43 7.74 -3.01
C THR A 56 -9.31 8.58 -3.64
N LEU A 57 -9.48 9.91 -3.66
CA LEU A 57 -8.45 10.83 -4.13
C LEU A 57 -7.19 10.76 -3.25
N MET A 58 -7.38 10.71 -1.94
CA MET A 58 -6.27 10.63 -0.99
C MET A 58 -5.49 9.32 -1.10
N ILE A 59 -6.15 8.18 -1.32
CA ILE A 59 -5.46 6.91 -1.61
C ILE A 59 -4.53 7.06 -2.81
N PHE A 60 -4.98 7.70 -3.89
CA PHE A 60 -4.16 7.93 -5.07
C PHE A 60 -2.96 8.83 -4.77
N LEU A 61 -3.16 9.98 -4.10
CA LEU A 61 -2.07 10.91 -3.75
C LEU A 61 -1.07 10.28 -2.78
N THR A 62 -1.55 9.56 -1.76
CA THR A 62 -0.67 8.89 -0.78
C THR A 62 0.09 7.72 -1.39
N SER A 63 -0.47 7.03 -2.40
CA SER A 63 0.23 5.95 -3.11
C SER A 63 1.50 6.43 -3.83
N ILE A 64 1.51 7.67 -4.30
CA ILE A 64 2.68 8.31 -4.89
C ILE A 64 3.80 8.42 -3.84
N LEU A 65 3.49 8.98 -2.68
CA LEU A 65 4.47 9.16 -1.58
C LEU A 65 4.96 7.82 -1.02
N LEU A 66 4.04 6.86 -0.88
CA LEU A 66 4.37 5.51 -0.44
C LEU A 66 5.32 4.83 -1.43
N GLY A 67 5.00 4.88 -2.73
CA GLY A 67 5.85 4.29 -3.79
C GLY A 67 7.25 4.92 -3.84
N LEU A 68 7.34 6.25 -3.74
CA LEU A 68 8.63 6.96 -3.67
C LEU A 68 9.44 6.50 -2.45
N SER A 69 8.81 6.43 -1.28
CA SER A 69 9.47 6.03 -0.03
C SER A 69 9.89 4.55 -0.04
N MET A 70 9.07 3.65 -0.61
CA MET A 70 9.38 2.23 -0.74
C MET A 70 10.56 1.98 -1.68
N GLY A 71 10.67 2.73 -2.78
CA GLY A 71 11.80 2.65 -3.70
C GLY A 71 13.12 3.06 -3.03
N ALA A 72 13.12 4.18 -2.30
CA ALA A 72 14.26 4.62 -1.50
C ALA A 72 14.59 3.61 -0.40
N GLY A 73 13.58 3.07 0.31
CA GLY A 73 13.75 2.06 1.35
C GLY A 73 14.43 0.77 0.89
N ALA A 74 14.24 0.39 -0.39
CA ALA A 74 14.96 -0.73 -0.97
C ALA A 74 16.48 -0.45 -1.04
N LEU A 75 16.88 0.76 -1.46
CA LEU A 75 18.28 1.16 -1.49
C LEU A 75 18.88 1.23 -0.08
N PHE A 76 18.16 1.82 0.88
CA PHE A 76 18.59 1.84 2.29
C PHE A 76 18.84 0.43 2.83
N SER A 77 17.95 -0.51 2.52
CA SER A 77 18.10 -1.92 2.92
C SER A 77 19.34 -2.57 2.30
N ILE A 78 19.64 -2.25 1.03
CA ILE A 78 20.85 -2.76 0.33
C ILE A 78 22.12 -2.19 0.96
N CYS A 79 22.17 -0.87 1.22
CA CYS A 79 23.31 -0.24 1.90
C CYS A 79 23.51 -0.82 3.30
N ARG A 80 22.44 -1.02 4.07
CA ARG A 80 22.48 -1.65 5.39
C ARG A 80 23.03 -3.07 5.33
N GLY A 81 22.54 -3.87 4.38
CA GLY A 81 23.02 -5.24 4.17
C GLY A 81 24.48 -5.34 3.75
N ARG A 82 24.97 -4.35 2.97
CA ARG A 82 26.37 -4.24 2.56
C ARG A 82 27.30 -3.80 3.70
N GLY A 83 26.76 -3.24 4.78
CA GLY A 83 27.53 -2.59 5.84
C GLY A 83 28.08 -1.22 5.42
N ASP A 84 27.55 -0.62 4.36
CA ASP A 84 27.94 0.67 3.83
C ASP A 84 27.14 1.79 4.56
N GLU A 85 27.61 2.16 5.74
CA GLU A 85 26.93 3.17 6.56
C GLU A 85 27.01 4.57 5.95
N SER A 86 28.12 4.91 5.29
CA SER A 86 28.26 6.20 4.62
C SER A 86 27.32 6.32 3.43
N GLY A 87 27.26 5.30 2.57
CA GLY A 87 26.31 5.23 1.45
C GLY A 87 24.85 5.23 1.93
N LEU A 88 24.55 4.59 3.08
CA LEU A 88 23.23 4.65 3.68
C LEU A 88 22.84 6.09 4.07
N ARG A 89 23.72 6.81 4.82
CA ARG A 89 23.46 8.18 5.27
C ARG A 89 23.35 9.16 4.10
N GLN A 90 24.23 9.05 3.09
CA GLN A 90 24.10 9.83 1.85
C GLN A 90 22.77 9.56 1.13
N SER A 91 22.37 8.28 1.02
CA SER A 91 21.10 7.91 0.38
C SER A 91 19.90 8.48 1.13
N ILE A 92 19.94 8.53 2.46
CA ILE A 92 18.88 9.12 3.29
C ILE A 92 18.70 10.60 2.97
N VAL A 93 19.80 11.37 2.90
CA VAL A 93 19.75 12.82 2.61
C VAL A 93 19.19 13.09 1.21
N HIS A 94 19.74 12.40 0.20
CA HIS A 94 19.31 12.58 -1.19
C HIS A 94 17.85 12.15 -1.40
N ALA A 95 17.43 11.05 -0.80
CA ALA A 95 16.05 10.58 -0.87
C ALA A 95 15.09 11.53 -0.14
N PHE A 96 15.48 12.04 1.05
CA PHE A 96 14.66 12.99 1.79
C PHE A 96 14.45 14.29 0.99
N ALA A 97 15.53 14.83 0.42
CA ALA A 97 15.46 16.03 -0.41
C ALA A 97 14.59 15.80 -1.66
N LEU A 98 14.82 14.70 -2.39
CA LEU A 98 14.09 14.38 -3.62
C LEU A 98 12.59 14.21 -3.33
N ILE A 99 12.24 13.35 -2.37
CA ILE A 99 10.84 13.02 -2.06
C ILE A 99 10.17 14.24 -1.40
N GLY A 100 10.91 15.01 -0.59
CA GLY A 100 10.45 16.27 0.00
C GLY A 100 10.06 17.29 -1.07
N VAL A 101 10.90 17.51 -2.09
CA VAL A 101 10.57 18.38 -3.23
C VAL A 101 9.35 17.85 -3.97
N CYS A 102 9.29 16.54 -4.29
CA CYS A 102 8.12 15.93 -4.90
C CYS A 102 6.84 16.13 -4.06
N THR A 103 6.95 16.04 -2.74
CA THR A 103 5.83 16.25 -1.81
C THR A 103 5.32 17.67 -1.85
N LEU A 104 6.23 18.66 -1.83
CA LEU A 104 5.86 20.09 -1.92
C LEU A 104 5.18 20.39 -3.25
N LEU A 105 5.74 19.87 -4.36
CA LEU A 105 5.15 20.02 -5.69
C LEU A 105 3.76 19.34 -5.77
N LEU A 106 3.62 18.14 -5.22
CA LEU A 106 2.35 17.41 -5.18
C LEU A 106 1.31 18.18 -4.35
N THR A 107 1.70 18.73 -3.22
CA THR A 107 0.83 19.54 -2.36
C THR A 107 0.38 20.80 -3.08
N ALA A 108 1.31 21.54 -3.68
CA ALA A 108 0.99 22.75 -4.45
C ALA A 108 0.05 22.43 -5.63
N LEU A 109 0.33 21.34 -6.36
CA LEU A 109 -0.49 20.88 -7.48
C LEU A 109 -1.90 20.45 -7.01
N ALA A 110 -2.02 19.77 -5.87
CA ALA A 110 -3.30 19.39 -5.30
C ALA A 110 -4.18 20.60 -4.99
N TYR A 111 -3.60 21.63 -4.36
CA TYR A 111 -4.31 22.90 -4.13
C TYR A 111 -4.67 23.62 -5.42
N ALA A 112 -3.75 23.74 -6.37
CA ALA A 112 -3.96 24.43 -7.64
C ALA A 112 -5.04 23.75 -8.48
N LEU A 113 -5.08 22.41 -8.49
CA LEU A 113 -6.02 21.61 -9.27
C LEU A 113 -7.32 21.29 -8.51
N LEU A 114 -7.50 21.73 -7.27
CA LEU A 114 -8.69 21.41 -6.48
C LEU A 114 -10.02 21.65 -7.21
N PRO A 115 -10.26 22.79 -7.91
CA PRO A 115 -11.49 22.99 -8.65
C PRO A 115 -11.65 22.00 -9.82
N ALA A 116 -10.55 21.65 -10.49
CA ALA A 116 -10.56 20.68 -11.58
C ALA A 116 -10.82 19.26 -11.08
N LEU A 117 -10.25 18.89 -9.93
CA LEU A 117 -10.46 17.60 -9.28
C LEU A 117 -11.92 17.41 -8.86
N LEU A 118 -12.56 18.43 -8.29
CA LEU A 118 -13.98 18.37 -7.94
C LEU A 118 -14.87 18.17 -9.17
N ARG A 119 -14.56 18.81 -10.29
CA ARG A 119 -15.28 18.62 -11.57
C ARG A 119 -15.04 17.22 -12.14
N LEU A 120 -13.78 16.76 -12.13
CA LEU A 120 -13.41 15.42 -12.63
C LEU A 120 -14.14 14.30 -11.87
N LEU A 121 -14.27 14.46 -10.56
CA LEU A 121 -14.98 13.50 -9.70
C LEU A 121 -16.50 13.61 -9.80
N GLN A 122 -17.03 14.53 -10.62
CA GLN A 122 -18.47 14.76 -10.82
C GLN A 122 -19.25 14.87 -9.50
N VAL A 123 -18.67 15.61 -8.55
CA VAL A 123 -19.25 15.76 -7.20
C VAL A 123 -20.55 16.55 -7.30
N PRO A 124 -21.67 16.04 -6.73
CA PRO A 124 -22.95 16.77 -6.70
C PRO A 124 -22.81 18.14 -6.05
N GLU A 125 -23.57 19.13 -6.53
CA GLU A 125 -23.49 20.51 -6.01
C GLU A 125 -23.78 20.60 -4.51
N SER A 126 -24.66 19.76 -3.98
CA SER A 126 -24.99 19.68 -2.54
C SER A 126 -23.79 19.23 -1.68
N VAL A 127 -22.93 18.35 -2.21
CA VAL A 127 -21.79 17.75 -1.49
C VAL A 127 -20.51 18.53 -1.74
N SER A 128 -20.40 19.25 -2.86
CA SER A 128 -19.19 19.95 -3.31
C SER A 128 -18.61 20.94 -2.27
N PRO A 129 -19.40 21.76 -1.55
CA PRO A 129 -18.85 22.65 -0.52
C PRO A 129 -18.21 21.89 0.65
N LEU A 130 -18.85 20.80 1.10
CA LEU A 130 -18.34 19.95 2.19
C LEU A 130 -17.05 19.26 1.77
N MET A 131 -17.02 18.69 0.56
CA MET A 131 -15.83 18.02 0.03
C MET A 131 -14.67 19.00 -0.18
N ARG A 132 -14.95 20.23 -0.67
CA ARG A 132 -13.94 21.27 -0.81
C ARG A 132 -13.33 21.65 0.54
N THR A 133 -14.17 21.87 1.56
CA THR A 133 -13.73 22.19 2.92
C THR A 133 -12.84 21.08 3.48
N TYR A 134 -13.26 19.82 3.32
CA TYR A 134 -12.50 18.65 3.74
C TYR A 134 -11.14 18.57 3.04
N LEU A 135 -11.12 18.66 1.70
CA LEU A 135 -9.89 18.53 0.90
C LEU A 135 -8.88 19.63 1.16
N VAL A 136 -9.34 20.89 1.35
CA VAL A 136 -8.43 22.01 1.70
C VAL A 136 -7.66 21.71 2.98
N VAL A 137 -8.31 21.15 3.99
CA VAL A 137 -7.65 20.78 5.25
C VAL A 137 -6.77 19.55 5.06
N ILE A 138 -7.27 18.49 4.43
CA ILE A 138 -6.56 17.21 4.26
C ILE A 138 -5.28 17.38 3.43
N PHE A 139 -5.26 18.24 2.41
CA PHE A 139 -4.05 18.48 1.61
C PHE A 139 -2.90 19.06 2.45
N ALA A 140 -3.19 19.78 3.54
CA ALA A 140 -2.17 20.20 4.50
C ALA A 140 -1.52 19.00 5.22
N GLY A 141 -2.15 17.82 5.22
CA GLY A 141 -1.60 16.57 5.76
C GLY A 141 -0.65 15.83 4.83
N ILE A 142 -0.56 16.19 3.54
CA ILE A 142 0.32 15.52 2.57
C ILE A 142 1.79 15.53 3.03
N PRO A 143 2.38 16.64 3.53
CA PRO A 143 3.74 16.64 4.07
C PRO A 143 3.90 15.74 5.30
N ALA A 144 2.89 15.64 6.16
CA ALA A 144 2.92 14.75 7.32
C ALA A 144 2.92 13.28 6.88
N THR A 145 2.12 12.94 5.87
CA THR A 145 2.09 11.61 5.25
C THR A 145 3.45 11.24 4.64
N PHE A 146 4.14 12.19 3.99
CA PHE A 146 5.52 12.00 3.52
C PHE A 146 6.45 11.68 4.69
N LEU A 147 6.46 12.50 5.73
CA LEU A 147 7.33 12.26 6.89
C LEU A 147 7.12 10.87 7.48
N TYR A 148 5.86 10.49 7.71
CA TYR A 148 5.56 9.16 8.24
C TYR A 148 6.07 8.05 7.31
N ASN A 149 5.71 8.07 6.02
CA ASN A 149 6.10 7.02 5.08
C ASN A 149 7.63 6.94 4.90
N PHE A 150 8.30 8.08 4.81
CA PHE A 150 9.76 8.13 4.66
C PHE A 150 10.47 7.51 5.86
N PHE A 151 10.18 7.98 7.08
CA PHE A 151 10.83 7.48 8.29
C PHE A 151 10.40 6.06 8.64
N ALA A 152 9.16 5.68 8.34
CA ALA A 152 8.72 4.29 8.49
C ALA A 152 9.48 3.35 7.53
N CYS A 153 9.63 3.71 6.25
CA CYS A 153 10.43 2.95 5.30
C CYS A 153 11.90 2.90 5.69
N LEU A 154 12.47 4.00 6.18
CA LEU A 154 13.84 4.06 6.69
C LEU A 154 14.04 3.11 7.88
N LEU A 155 13.21 3.19 8.91
CA LEU A 155 13.32 2.33 10.08
C LEU A 155 13.09 0.84 9.73
N ARG A 156 12.14 0.55 8.86
CA ARG A 156 11.94 -0.81 8.33
C ARG A 156 13.17 -1.29 7.57
N SER A 157 13.83 -0.45 6.78
CA SER A 157 15.01 -0.81 6.00
C SER A 157 16.20 -1.25 6.88
N VAL A 158 16.31 -0.71 8.09
CA VAL A 158 17.32 -1.09 9.08
C VAL A 158 16.84 -2.18 10.05
N GLY A 159 15.66 -2.76 9.83
CA GLY A 159 15.15 -3.88 10.59
C GLY A 159 14.25 -3.52 11.78
N ASN A 160 13.73 -2.30 11.85
CA ASN A 160 12.81 -1.87 12.91
C ASN A 160 11.40 -1.63 12.34
N SER A 161 10.53 -2.63 12.47
CA SER A 161 9.11 -2.51 12.10
C SER A 161 8.20 -2.16 13.28
N MET A 162 8.69 -2.28 14.53
CA MET A 162 7.89 -2.04 15.73
C MET A 162 7.67 -0.54 15.99
N THR A 163 8.70 0.28 15.78
CA THR A 163 8.58 1.73 16.05
C THR A 163 7.51 2.41 15.19
N PRO A 164 7.46 2.19 13.85
CA PRO A 164 6.37 2.71 13.03
C PRO A 164 4.97 2.26 13.50
N LEU A 165 4.82 0.99 13.95
CA LEU A 165 3.57 0.48 14.51
C LEU A 165 3.15 1.28 15.75
N VAL A 166 4.06 1.52 16.67
CA VAL A 166 3.74 2.25 17.92
C VAL A 166 3.24 3.66 17.61
N PHE A 167 3.94 4.40 16.73
CA PHE A 167 3.52 5.74 16.34
C PHE A 167 2.20 5.76 15.57
N SER A 168 1.99 4.79 14.65
CA SER A 168 0.73 4.63 13.95
C SER A 168 -0.42 4.31 14.92
N GLY A 169 -0.20 3.41 15.89
CA GLY A 169 -1.21 3.03 16.88
C GLY A 169 -1.62 4.20 17.78
N ILE A 170 -0.66 4.96 18.31
CA ILE A 170 -0.95 6.15 19.14
C ILE A 170 -1.67 7.20 18.28
N SER A 171 -1.24 7.41 17.04
CA SER A 171 -1.87 8.34 16.12
C SER A 171 -3.32 7.93 15.80
N ALA A 172 -3.59 6.65 15.58
CA ALA A 172 -4.93 6.13 15.33
C ALA A 172 -5.87 6.37 16.51
N LEU A 173 -5.41 6.08 17.74
CA LEU A 173 -6.20 6.36 18.94
C LEU A 173 -6.41 7.86 19.15
N GLY A 174 -5.37 8.66 18.93
CA GLY A 174 -5.44 10.12 19.00
C GLY A 174 -6.40 10.71 17.96
N ASN A 175 -6.40 10.18 16.74
CA ASN A 175 -7.34 10.59 15.69
C ASN A 175 -8.81 10.37 16.14
N VAL A 176 -9.16 9.18 16.60
CA VAL A 176 -10.53 8.90 17.09
C VAL A 176 -10.92 9.85 18.24
N ALA A 177 -10.01 10.10 19.18
CA ALA A 177 -10.27 11.05 20.28
C ALA A 177 -10.49 12.48 19.76
N LEU A 178 -9.69 12.94 18.80
CA LEU A 178 -9.83 14.25 18.18
C LEU A 178 -11.10 14.35 17.32
N ASP A 179 -11.50 13.28 16.62
CA ASP A 179 -12.76 13.24 15.88
C ASP A 179 -13.94 13.43 16.80
N LEU A 180 -13.99 12.71 17.94
CA LEU A 180 -15.02 12.90 18.94
C LEU A 180 -15.03 14.33 19.49
N LEU A 181 -13.86 14.90 19.76
CA LEU A 181 -13.72 16.26 20.29
C LEU A 181 -14.18 17.32 19.26
N PHE A 182 -13.69 17.25 18.02
CA PHE A 182 -13.92 18.29 17.02
C PHE A 182 -15.29 18.17 16.34
N VAL A 183 -15.83 16.96 16.25
CA VAL A 183 -17.12 16.73 15.61
C VAL A 183 -18.28 16.78 16.59
N LEU A 184 -18.13 16.20 17.81
CA LEU A 184 -19.22 16.14 18.79
C LEU A 184 -19.19 17.28 19.81
N VAL A 185 -18.00 17.67 20.31
CA VAL A 185 -17.89 18.69 21.36
C VAL A 185 -17.80 20.10 20.77
N PHE A 186 -16.96 20.31 19.75
CA PHE A 186 -16.76 21.63 19.14
C PHE A 186 -17.61 21.89 17.89
N PRO A 187 -18.51 21.07 17.48
CA PRO A 187 -19.26 20.87 16.24
C PRO A 187 -18.66 21.55 14.99
N TRP A 188 -17.37 21.30 14.72
CA TRP A 188 -16.69 21.82 13.53
C TRP A 188 -17.08 21.10 12.23
N GLY A 189 -17.98 20.14 12.31
CA GLY A 189 -18.48 19.40 11.16
C GLY A 189 -17.37 18.65 10.40
N VAL A 190 -17.44 18.65 9.08
CA VAL A 190 -16.48 17.95 8.20
C VAL A 190 -15.05 18.49 8.33
N ALA A 191 -14.90 19.80 8.60
CA ALA A 191 -13.59 20.39 8.86
C ALA A 191 -12.94 19.83 10.13
N GLY A 192 -13.74 19.52 11.15
CA GLY A 192 -13.27 18.90 12.39
C GLY A 192 -12.66 17.53 12.16
N ALA A 193 -13.33 16.65 11.41
CA ALA A 193 -12.81 15.34 11.04
C ALA A 193 -11.50 15.46 10.21
N ALA A 194 -11.46 16.42 9.26
CA ALA A 194 -10.26 16.67 8.48
C ALA A 194 -9.08 17.13 9.37
N TRP A 195 -9.30 18.05 10.30
CA TRP A 195 -8.24 18.51 11.22
C TRP A 195 -7.80 17.42 12.18
N ALA A 196 -8.70 16.59 12.68
CA ALA A 196 -8.34 15.44 13.52
C ALA A 196 -7.38 14.50 12.78
N THR A 197 -7.68 14.20 11.53
CA THR A 197 -6.82 13.36 10.68
C THR A 197 -5.46 14.02 10.44
N VAL A 198 -5.42 15.29 10.08
CA VAL A 198 -4.15 16.01 9.80
C VAL A 198 -3.28 16.11 11.05
N ILE A 199 -3.85 16.44 12.20
CA ILE A 199 -3.11 16.51 13.48
C ILE A 199 -2.53 15.14 13.84
N ALA A 200 -3.32 14.07 13.70
CA ALA A 200 -2.87 12.70 13.94
C ALA A 200 -1.73 12.29 12.99
N GLN A 201 -1.81 12.66 11.70
CA GLN A 201 -0.75 12.43 10.72
C GLN A 201 0.54 13.20 11.07
N TYR A 202 0.44 14.47 11.47
CA TYR A 202 1.61 15.23 11.92
C TYR A 202 2.21 14.65 13.20
N PHE A 203 1.39 14.21 14.14
CA PHE A 203 1.87 13.55 15.35
C PHE A 203 2.69 12.30 15.01
N SER A 204 2.19 11.42 14.13
CA SER A 204 2.92 10.22 13.72
C SER A 204 4.15 10.55 12.87
N GLY A 205 4.05 11.45 11.89
CA GLY A 205 5.13 11.81 10.99
C GLY A 205 6.28 12.54 11.69
N LEU A 206 5.97 13.62 12.42
CA LEU A 206 6.97 14.36 13.20
C LEU A 206 7.50 13.55 14.38
N GLY A 207 6.63 12.82 15.07
CA GLY A 207 7.02 11.94 16.16
C GLY A 207 8.05 10.90 15.72
N LEU A 208 7.79 10.24 14.60
CA LEU A 208 8.70 9.25 14.01
C LEU A 208 10.00 9.88 13.53
N ALA A 209 9.95 11.09 12.94
CA ALA A 209 11.13 11.86 12.57
C ALA A 209 11.98 12.19 13.80
N VAL A 210 11.38 12.81 14.82
CA VAL A 210 12.08 13.17 16.06
C VAL A 210 12.66 11.95 16.78
N PHE A 211 11.91 10.84 16.81
CA PHE A 211 12.40 9.58 17.35
C PHE A 211 13.66 9.10 16.60
N THR A 212 13.61 9.11 15.26
CA THR A 212 14.73 8.68 14.43
C THR A 212 15.94 9.58 14.65
N LEU A 213 15.76 10.90 14.65
CA LEU A 213 16.84 11.86 14.86
C LEU A 213 17.49 11.73 16.25
N ARG A 214 16.73 11.42 17.30
CA ARG A 214 17.23 11.33 18.68
C ARG A 214 17.75 9.96 19.08
N ARG A 215 17.15 8.89 18.56
CA ARG A 215 17.42 7.52 19.00
C ARG A 215 18.23 6.69 18.02
N CYS A 216 18.44 7.20 16.80
CA CYS A 216 19.17 6.52 15.74
C CYS A 216 20.28 7.42 15.17
N PRO A 217 21.25 7.88 15.99
CA PRO A 217 22.29 8.83 15.54
C PRO A 217 23.19 8.24 14.44
N ASP A 218 23.31 6.93 14.36
CA ASP A 218 24.00 6.18 13.32
C ASP A 218 23.40 6.37 11.92
N LEU A 219 22.14 6.80 11.83
CA LEU A 219 21.47 7.12 10.56
C LEU A 219 21.61 8.59 10.17
N LEU A 220 22.15 9.44 11.04
CA LEU A 220 22.32 10.86 10.76
C LEU A 220 23.54 11.14 9.89
N PRO A 221 23.42 12.01 8.88
CA PRO A 221 24.51 12.33 7.99
C PRO A 221 25.60 13.11 8.72
N LYS A 222 26.85 12.80 8.43
CA LYS A 222 28.00 13.63 8.83
C LYS A 222 28.16 14.77 7.81
N ARG A 223 28.85 15.85 8.20
CA ARG A 223 29.07 17.03 7.31
C ARG A 223 29.69 16.64 5.95
N GLU A 224 30.59 15.66 5.96
CA GLU A 224 31.30 15.17 4.77
C GLU A 224 30.34 14.39 3.82
N GLU A 225 29.27 13.84 4.34
CA GLU A 225 28.27 13.05 3.62
C GLU A 225 27.13 13.90 3.03
N LEU A 226 27.10 15.21 3.30
CA LEU A 226 26.15 16.16 2.72
C LEU A 226 26.50 16.60 1.30
N ARG A 227 27.54 16.00 0.69
CA ARG A 227 27.95 16.32 -0.68
C ARG A 227 26.91 15.79 -1.67
N PHE A 228 26.61 16.62 -2.68
CA PHE A 228 25.70 16.23 -3.75
C PHE A 228 26.36 15.18 -4.64
N ASP A 229 25.66 14.05 -4.83
CA ASP A 229 26.04 12.97 -5.73
C ASP A 229 24.92 12.73 -6.75
N ALA A 230 25.16 13.17 -7.99
CA ALA A 230 24.20 13.06 -9.08
C ALA A 230 23.94 11.59 -9.50
N ALA A 231 24.94 10.70 -9.36
CA ALA A 231 24.79 9.28 -9.69
C ALA A 231 23.87 8.60 -8.68
N LEU A 232 24.10 8.86 -7.39
CA LEU A 232 23.24 8.37 -6.31
C LEU A 232 21.82 8.92 -6.43
N LEU A 233 21.67 10.21 -6.72
CA LEU A 233 20.35 10.83 -6.92
C LEU A 233 19.60 10.18 -8.09
N ARG A 234 20.28 9.91 -9.21
CA ARG A 234 19.69 9.21 -10.37
C ARG A 234 19.27 7.78 -9.99
N GLU A 235 20.05 7.08 -9.20
CA GLU A 235 19.71 5.72 -8.73
C GLU A 235 18.45 5.76 -7.84
N ILE A 236 18.39 6.67 -6.87
CA ILE A 236 17.22 6.88 -6.00
C ILE A 236 16.00 7.24 -6.84
N PHE A 237 16.14 8.20 -7.75
CA PHE A 237 15.05 8.61 -8.64
C PHE A 237 14.51 7.46 -9.46
N SER A 238 15.38 6.64 -10.05
CA SER A 238 14.97 5.47 -10.84
C SER A 238 14.21 4.44 -10.01
N LEU A 239 14.71 4.09 -8.82
CA LEU A 239 14.07 3.12 -7.93
C LEU A 239 12.73 3.66 -7.40
N SER A 240 12.71 4.91 -6.98
CA SER A 240 11.55 5.56 -6.39
C SER A 240 10.46 5.84 -7.41
N SER A 241 10.79 6.42 -8.58
CA SER A 241 9.82 6.74 -9.62
C SER A 241 9.16 5.50 -10.21
N LEU A 242 9.93 4.44 -10.50
CA LEU A 242 9.36 3.20 -11.02
C LEU A 242 8.48 2.49 -9.99
N THR A 243 8.84 2.54 -8.71
CA THR A 243 7.97 2.00 -7.64
C THR A 243 6.71 2.85 -7.47
N CYS A 244 6.84 4.17 -7.58
CA CYS A 244 5.71 5.09 -7.58
C CYS A 244 4.75 4.81 -8.75
N VAL A 245 5.27 4.70 -9.96
CA VAL A 245 4.47 4.35 -11.15
C VAL A 245 3.75 3.01 -10.95
N GLN A 246 4.46 2.00 -10.43
CA GLN A 246 3.87 0.69 -10.14
C GLN A 246 2.68 0.79 -9.17
N GLN A 247 2.82 1.54 -8.06
CA GLN A 247 1.77 1.73 -7.07
C GLN A 247 0.60 2.55 -7.63
N SER A 248 0.88 3.61 -8.37
CA SER A 248 -0.14 4.47 -8.97
C SER A 248 -0.94 3.75 -10.05
N VAL A 249 -0.28 3.00 -10.94
CA VAL A 249 -0.94 2.20 -11.99
C VAL A 249 -1.82 1.12 -11.35
N MET A 250 -1.34 0.48 -10.27
CA MET A 250 -2.13 -0.52 -9.53
C MET A 250 -3.45 0.08 -9.02
N ASN A 251 -3.40 1.23 -8.35
CA ASN A 251 -4.61 1.88 -7.84
C ASN A 251 -5.53 2.37 -8.96
N PHE A 252 -4.97 2.93 -10.03
CA PHE A 252 -5.76 3.36 -11.19
C PHE A 252 -6.50 2.20 -11.86
N GLY A 253 -5.85 1.05 -12.05
CA GLY A 253 -6.47 -0.12 -12.64
C GLY A 253 -7.61 -0.69 -11.77
N ILE A 254 -7.50 -0.62 -10.43
CA ILE A 254 -8.60 -0.99 -9.52
C ILE A 254 -9.80 -0.06 -9.72
N LEU A 255 -9.56 1.25 -9.86
CA LEU A 255 -10.63 2.24 -10.11
C LEU A 255 -11.34 2.00 -11.45
N MET A 256 -10.61 1.62 -12.51
CA MET A 256 -11.22 1.30 -13.80
C MET A 256 -12.19 0.10 -13.72
N ILE A 257 -11.81 -0.94 -13.00
CA ILE A 257 -12.69 -2.09 -12.78
C ILE A 257 -13.91 -1.69 -11.94
N GLN A 258 -13.72 -0.89 -10.90
CA GLN A 258 -14.83 -0.37 -10.09
C GLN A 258 -15.84 0.41 -10.96
N GLY A 259 -15.35 1.25 -11.87
CA GLY A 259 -16.19 1.99 -12.80
C GLY A 259 -17.01 1.07 -13.72
N LEU A 260 -16.38 0.01 -14.24
CA LEU A 260 -17.09 -0.98 -15.06
C LEU A 260 -18.13 -1.76 -14.24
N VAL A 261 -17.79 -2.18 -13.03
CA VAL A 261 -18.72 -2.87 -12.12
C VAL A 261 -19.95 -2.01 -11.81
N ASN A 262 -19.76 -0.72 -11.58
CA ASN A 262 -20.84 0.21 -11.29
C ASN A 262 -21.85 0.33 -12.45
N SER A 263 -21.43 0.12 -13.71
CA SER A 263 -22.33 0.14 -14.86
C SER A 263 -23.30 -1.05 -14.94
N PHE A 264 -23.09 -2.09 -14.13
CA PHE A 264 -23.99 -3.26 -14.05
C PHE A 264 -25.12 -3.11 -13.04
N GLY A 265 -25.24 -1.95 -12.40
CA GLY A 265 -26.32 -1.63 -11.50
C GLY A 265 -26.01 -1.85 -10.02
N GLU A 266 -26.98 -1.45 -9.19
CA GLU A 266 -26.81 -1.35 -7.74
C GLU A 266 -26.52 -2.68 -7.06
N ILE A 267 -27.13 -3.78 -7.52
CA ILE A 267 -26.96 -5.12 -6.96
C ILE A 267 -25.50 -5.57 -7.10
N VAL A 268 -24.95 -5.45 -8.31
CA VAL A 268 -23.56 -5.87 -8.61
C VAL A 268 -22.57 -4.98 -7.89
N MET A 269 -22.83 -3.66 -7.86
CA MET A 269 -22.01 -2.70 -7.16
C MET A 269 -21.94 -2.98 -5.64
N ALA A 270 -23.09 -3.22 -5.00
CA ALA A 270 -23.16 -3.54 -3.58
C ALA A 270 -22.49 -4.88 -3.26
N ALA A 271 -22.71 -5.90 -4.10
CA ALA A 271 -22.09 -7.21 -3.97
C ALA A 271 -20.58 -7.12 -4.07
N PHE A 272 -20.05 -6.39 -5.06
CA PHE A 272 -18.61 -6.19 -5.25
C PHE A 272 -17.98 -5.42 -4.08
N ALA A 273 -18.62 -4.34 -3.63
CA ALA A 273 -18.13 -3.56 -2.50
C ALA A 273 -18.00 -4.37 -1.21
N ALA A 274 -18.95 -5.25 -0.92
CA ALA A 274 -18.89 -6.16 0.22
C ALA A 274 -17.82 -7.25 0.03
N ALA A 275 -17.77 -7.85 -1.16
CA ALA A 275 -16.84 -8.93 -1.46
C ALA A 275 -15.37 -8.47 -1.44
N VAL A 276 -15.05 -7.27 -1.93
CA VAL A 276 -13.69 -6.69 -1.86
C VAL A 276 -13.24 -6.45 -0.42
N LYS A 277 -14.15 -6.12 0.50
CA LYS A 277 -13.81 -6.03 1.94
C LYS A 277 -13.43 -7.40 2.50
N ILE A 278 -14.10 -8.47 2.09
CA ILE A 278 -13.75 -9.84 2.47
C ILE A 278 -12.40 -10.22 1.86
N GLU A 279 -12.17 -9.91 0.59
CA GLU A 279 -10.90 -10.14 -0.10
C GLU A 279 -9.72 -9.44 0.59
N SER A 280 -9.94 -8.29 1.22
CA SER A 280 -8.90 -7.54 1.92
C SER A 280 -8.21 -8.35 3.03
N PHE A 281 -8.89 -9.34 3.63
CA PHE A 281 -8.30 -10.25 4.60
C PHE A 281 -7.23 -11.19 4.01
N ALA A 282 -7.27 -11.46 2.71
CA ALA A 282 -6.20 -12.18 2.01
C ALA A 282 -5.13 -11.21 1.48
N TYR A 283 -5.57 -10.09 0.93
CA TYR A 283 -4.75 -9.11 0.25
C TYR A 283 -3.76 -8.39 1.19
N MET A 284 -4.24 -7.81 2.30
CA MET A 284 -3.41 -7.02 3.21
C MET A 284 -2.28 -7.81 3.86
N PRO A 285 -2.52 -8.99 4.47
CA PRO A 285 -1.44 -9.77 5.07
C PRO A 285 -0.40 -10.21 4.05
N ALA A 286 -0.83 -10.57 2.82
CA ALA A 286 0.08 -10.95 1.75
C ALA A 286 0.95 -9.76 1.29
N GLN A 287 0.38 -8.55 1.22
CA GLN A 287 1.10 -7.32 0.87
C GLN A 287 2.15 -6.96 1.93
N ASP A 288 1.77 -6.97 3.21
CA ASP A 288 2.69 -6.64 4.31
C ASP A 288 3.82 -7.64 4.46
N PHE A 289 3.49 -8.93 4.34
CA PHE A 289 4.51 -9.97 4.31
C PHE A 289 5.47 -9.77 3.13
N SER A 290 4.98 -9.38 1.97
CA SER A 290 5.80 -9.10 0.80
C SER A 290 6.68 -7.86 0.98
N ASN A 291 6.21 -6.84 1.70
CA ASN A 291 7.03 -5.69 2.07
C ASN A 291 8.16 -6.08 3.04
N ALA A 292 7.87 -6.94 4.01
CA ALA A 292 8.89 -7.53 4.89
C ALA A 292 9.90 -8.39 4.10
N PHE A 293 9.41 -9.19 3.17
CA PHE A 293 10.24 -9.98 2.25
C PHE A 293 11.12 -9.09 1.36
N SER A 294 10.63 -7.95 0.89
CA SER A 294 11.44 -6.97 0.14
C SER A 294 12.65 -6.51 0.95
N THR A 295 12.45 -6.12 2.21
CA THR A 295 13.53 -5.71 3.11
C THR A 295 14.53 -6.84 3.35
N PHE A 296 14.04 -8.07 3.59
CA PHE A 296 14.88 -9.25 3.74
C PHE A 296 15.74 -9.51 2.51
N VAL A 297 15.13 -9.52 1.32
CA VAL A 297 15.87 -9.73 0.07
C VAL A 297 16.88 -8.62 -0.16
N ALA A 298 16.52 -7.36 0.04
CA ALA A 298 17.39 -6.22 -0.19
C ALA A 298 18.61 -6.21 0.75
N GLN A 299 18.44 -6.51 2.05
CA GLN A 299 19.55 -6.63 2.98
C GLN A 299 20.48 -7.80 2.59
N ASN A 300 19.93 -8.97 2.28
CA ASN A 300 20.72 -10.13 1.86
C ASN A 300 21.38 -9.93 0.48
N PHE A 301 20.76 -9.14 -0.40
CA PHE A 301 21.34 -8.74 -1.68
C PHE A 301 22.55 -7.82 -1.47
N GLY A 302 22.43 -6.84 -0.57
CA GLY A 302 23.56 -6.01 -0.16
C GLY A 302 24.70 -6.82 0.46
N ALA A 303 24.37 -7.79 1.31
CA ALA A 303 25.33 -8.71 1.97
C ALA A 303 25.86 -9.81 1.03
N ARG A 304 25.48 -9.86 -0.25
CA ARG A 304 25.83 -10.87 -1.24
C ARG A 304 25.51 -12.32 -0.81
N GLN A 305 24.47 -12.50 0.02
CA GLN A 305 24.03 -13.81 0.52
C GLN A 305 23.00 -14.47 -0.42
N THR A 306 23.40 -14.80 -1.65
CA THR A 306 22.51 -15.32 -2.69
C THR A 306 21.84 -16.65 -2.31
N GLY A 307 22.55 -17.54 -1.62
CA GLY A 307 21.99 -18.80 -1.11
C GLY A 307 20.81 -18.55 -0.14
N ARG A 308 20.98 -17.56 0.75
CA ARG A 308 19.94 -17.16 1.70
C ARG A 308 18.73 -16.51 1.00
N ILE A 309 18.97 -15.71 -0.05
CA ILE A 309 17.88 -15.14 -0.87
C ILE A 309 17.08 -16.27 -1.54
N ARG A 310 17.75 -17.24 -2.18
CA ARG A 310 17.07 -18.39 -2.85
C ARG A 310 16.24 -19.21 -1.86
N ALA A 311 16.78 -19.48 -0.67
CA ALA A 311 16.04 -20.16 0.39
C ALA A 311 14.85 -19.32 0.90
N GLY A 312 15.03 -17.99 1.02
CA GLY A 312 13.99 -17.03 1.38
C GLY A 312 12.86 -17.00 0.37
N ILE A 313 13.16 -16.90 -0.93
CA ILE A 313 12.17 -16.96 -2.02
C ILE A 313 11.32 -18.23 -1.87
N ARG A 314 11.95 -19.41 -1.84
CA ARG A 314 11.21 -20.68 -1.76
C ARG A 314 10.32 -20.76 -0.52
N ARG A 315 10.81 -20.35 0.66
CA ARG A 315 10.04 -20.39 1.92
C ARG A 315 8.92 -19.36 1.93
N SER A 316 9.13 -18.17 1.36
CA SER A 316 8.12 -17.12 1.30
C SER A 316 6.99 -17.48 0.34
N PHE A 317 7.30 -18.02 -0.84
CA PHE A 317 6.27 -18.50 -1.77
C PHE A 317 5.46 -19.65 -1.15
N ALA A 318 6.11 -20.61 -0.48
CA ALA A 318 5.41 -21.71 0.21
C ALA A 318 4.52 -21.19 1.35
N LEU A 319 5.00 -20.21 2.15
CA LEU A 319 4.21 -19.63 3.24
C LEU A 319 2.99 -18.89 2.71
N VAL A 320 3.16 -18.03 1.68
CA VAL A 320 2.06 -17.27 1.08
C VAL A 320 1.06 -18.21 0.43
N LEU A 321 1.51 -19.28 -0.25
CA LEU A 321 0.63 -20.31 -0.79
C LEU A 321 -0.21 -20.96 0.31
N GLY A 322 0.42 -21.39 1.40
CA GLY A 322 -0.27 -22.00 2.54
C GLY A 322 -1.27 -21.06 3.20
N PHE A 323 -0.88 -19.82 3.45
CA PHE A 323 -1.75 -18.77 3.99
C PHE A 323 -2.96 -18.51 3.06
N CYS A 324 -2.70 -18.26 1.77
CA CYS A 324 -3.76 -18.00 0.80
C CYS A 324 -4.68 -19.22 0.63
N ALA A 325 -4.15 -20.44 0.67
CA ALA A 325 -4.97 -21.65 0.60
C ALA A 325 -5.93 -21.76 1.79
N VAL A 326 -5.47 -21.45 3.01
CA VAL A 326 -6.33 -21.45 4.21
C VAL A 326 -7.43 -20.38 4.09
N ILE A 327 -7.06 -19.14 3.70
CA ILE A 327 -8.04 -18.06 3.52
C ILE A 327 -9.01 -18.38 2.38
N SER A 328 -8.53 -18.91 1.26
CA SER A 328 -9.37 -19.33 0.13
C SER A 328 -10.38 -20.39 0.58
N ALA A 329 -9.94 -21.42 1.29
CA ALA A 329 -10.82 -22.45 1.83
C ALA A 329 -11.88 -21.85 2.79
N ALA A 330 -11.47 -20.98 3.69
CA ALA A 330 -12.38 -20.31 4.62
C ALA A 330 -13.42 -19.44 3.88
N VAL A 331 -12.98 -18.65 2.89
CA VAL A 331 -13.88 -17.81 2.10
C VAL A 331 -14.84 -18.65 1.26
N LEU A 332 -14.38 -19.74 0.64
CA LEU A 332 -15.23 -20.61 -0.16
C LEU A 332 -16.29 -21.36 0.69
N LEU A 333 -15.90 -21.84 1.87
CA LEU A 333 -16.79 -22.55 2.79
C LEU A 333 -17.81 -21.59 3.43
N TYR A 334 -17.39 -20.38 3.77
CA TYR A 334 -18.20 -19.41 4.50
C TYR A 334 -18.62 -18.20 3.67
N ALA A 335 -18.61 -18.28 2.32
CA ALA A 335 -18.92 -17.16 1.44
C ALA A 335 -20.25 -16.46 1.78
N SER A 336 -21.35 -17.24 1.95
CA SER A 336 -22.66 -16.68 2.27
C SER A 336 -22.73 -16.07 3.68
N PRO A 337 -22.27 -16.73 4.76
CA PRO A 337 -22.14 -16.10 6.07
C PRO A 337 -21.28 -14.82 6.07
N LEU A 338 -20.14 -14.81 5.36
CA LEU A 338 -19.27 -13.64 5.27
C LEU A 338 -19.97 -12.47 4.57
N MET A 339 -20.69 -12.72 3.49
CA MET A 339 -21.49 -11.68 2.81
C MET A 339 -22.55 -11.08 3.74
N ARG A 340 -23.20 -11.90 4.58
CA ARG A 340 -24.22 -11.45 5.55
C ARG A 340 -23.67 -10.59 6.68
N LEU A 341 -22.35 -10.50 6.88
CA LEU A 341 -21.75 -9.55 7.81
C LEU A 341 -21.85 -8.10 7.27
N PHE A 342 -21.95 -7.93 5.95
CA PHE A 342 -21.94 -6.61 5.30
C PHE A 342 -23.29 -6.26 4.65
N ILE A 343 -24.08 -7.26 4.27
CA ILE A 343 -25.33 -7.14 3.52
C ILE A 343 -26.48 -7.73 4.36
N PRO A 344 -27.62 -7.01 4.48
CA PRO A 344 -28.80 -7.55 5.17
C PRO A 344 -29.23 -8.88 4.59
N ALA A 345 -29.67 -9.79 5.45
CA ALA A 345 -30.10 -11.14 5.03
C ALA A 345 -31.30 -11.14 4.08
N THR A 346 -32.07 -10.05 4.04
CA THR A 346 -33.18 -9.81 3.12
C THR A 346 -32.74 -9.62 1.67
N ASP A 347 -31.52 -9.10 1.44
CA ASP A 347 -31.00 -8.75 0.11
C ASP A 347 -30.33 -9.96 -0.54
N THR A 348 -31.12 -11.00 -0.77
CA THR A 348 -30.65 -12.32 -1.25
C THR A 348 -29.97 -12.27 -2.60
N GLU A 349 -30.36 -11.35 -3.49
CA GLU A 349 -29.73 -11.18 -4.80
C GLU A 349 -28.31 -10.62 -4.68
N VAL A 350 -28.10 -9.62 -3.85
CA VAL A 350 -26.77 -9.04 -3.57
C VAL A 350 -25.85 -10.09 -2.95
N ILE A 351 -26.37 -10.89 -1.99
CA ILE A 351 -25.62 -11.97 -1.36
C ILE A 351 -25.23 -13.03 -2.40
N ARG A 352 -26.15 -13.43 -3.28
CA ARG A 352 -25.91 -14.42 -4.34
C ARG A 352 -24.81 -13.98 -5.29
N GLU A 353 -24.87 -12.72 -5.72
CA GLU A 353 -23.87 -12.12 -6.63
C GLU A 353 -22.49 -12.02 -5.95
N GLY A 354 -22.44 -11.57 -4.69
CA GLY A 354 -21.20 -11.53 -3.92
C GLY A 354 -20.58 -12.91 -3.67
N VAL A 355 -21.41 -13.92 -3.39
CA VAL A 355 -20.95 -15.32 -3.28
C VAL A 355 -20.41 -15.82 -4.62
N TYR A 356 -21.05 -15.45 -5.73
CA TYR A 356 -20.55 -15.80 -7.07
C TYR A 356 -19.18 -15.17 -7.33
N TYR A 357 -19.01 -13.88 -7.04
CA TYR A 357 -17.70 -13.20 -7.09
C TYR A 357 -16.64 -13.97 -6.27
N LEU A 358 -16.92 -14.20 -5.00
CA LEU A 358 -15.98 -14.86 -4.08
C LEU A 358 -15.60 -16.26 -4.58
N ARG A 359 -16.56 -17.02 -5.12
CA ARG A 359 -16.27 -18.35 -5.70
C ARG A 359 -15.40 -18.29 -6.96
N CYS A 360 -15.51 -17.22 -7.75
CA CYS A 360 -14.67 -17.03 -8.93
C CYS A 360 -13.23 -16.60 -8.57
N VAL A 361 -13.08 -15.75 -7.55
CA VAL A 361 -11.80 -15.08 -7.27
C VAL A 361 -11.01 -15.75 -6.15
N ALA A 362 -11.68 -16.22 -5.07
CA ALA A 362 -11.00 -16.76 -3.90
C ALA A 362 -10.08 -17.98 -4.18
N PRO A 363 -10.39 -18.90 -5.10
CA PRO A 363 -9.46 -19.99 -5.42
C PRO A 363 -8.08 -19.53 -5.88
N PHE A 364 -7.97 -18.29 -6.33
CA PHE A 364 -6.78 -17.70 -6.92
C PHE A 364 -6.08 -16.65 -6.03
N TYR A 365 -6.42 -16.55 -4.74
CA TYR A 365 -5.76 -15.59 -3.84
C TYR A 365 -4.25 -15.79 -3.74
N PHE A 366 -3.75 -17.02 -3.97
CA PHE A 366 -2.31 -17.25 -4.09
C PHE A 366 -1.68 -16.42 -5.22
N GLY A 367 -2.41 -16.14 -6.31
CA GLY A 367 -1.93 -15.35 -7.44
C GLY A 367 -1.62 -13.92 -7.02
N VAL A 368 -2.52 -13.21 -6.32
CA VAL A 368 -2.21 -11.87 -5.81
C VAL A 368 -1.07 -11.90 -4.79
N GLY A 369 -1.00 -12.94 -3.95
CA GLY A 369 0.10 -13.12 -3.00
C GLY A 369 1.46 -13.29 -3.68
N PHE A 370 1.54 -14.10 -4.74
CA PHE A 370 2.75 -14.30 -5.53
C PHE A 370 3.15 -13.04 -6.29
N LEU A 371 2.18 -12.33 -6.85
CA LEU A 371 2.41 -11.07 -7.54
C LEU A 371 3.08 -10.04 -6.61
N PHE A 372 2.62 -9.92 -5.37
CA PHE A 372 3.28 -9.06 -4.38
C PHE A 372 4.69 -9.51 -4.04
N LEU A 373 4.95 -10.81 -3.93
CA LEU A 373 6.30 -11.34 -3.72
C LEU A 373 7.22 -11.02 -4.91
N PHE A 374 6.73 -11.09 -6.14
CA PHE A 374 7.50 -10.68 -7.32
C PHE A 374 7.78 -9.18 -7.33
N TYR A 375 6.81 -8.34 -7.00
CA TYR A 375 7.04 -6.88 -6.85
C TYR A 375 8.13 -6.61 -5.83
N ALA A 376 8.05 -7.27 -4.68
CA ALA A 376 9.01 -7.15 -3.60
C ALA A 376 10.41 -7.62 -4.01
N LEU A 377 10.50 -8.77 -4.68
CA LEU A 377 11.76 -9.34 -5.18
C LEU A 377 12.44 -8.39 -6.16
N TYR A 378 11.74 -7.97 -7.22
CA TYR A 378 12.34 -7.16 -8.27
C TYR A 378 12.74 -5.78 -7.80
N ARG A 379 11.97 -5.16 -6.91
CA ARG A 379 12.35 -3.91 -6.25
C ARG A 379 13.63 -4.10 -5.42
N ALA A 380 13.73 -5.17 -4.64
CA ALA A 380 14.86 -5.46 -3.76
C ALA A 380 16.17 -5.75 -4.51
N VAL A 381 16.11 -6.32 -5.72
CA VAL A 381 17.29 -6.59 -6.56
C VAL A 381 17.58 -5.51 -7.60
N LYS A 382 17.13 -4.28 -7.36
CA LYS A 382 17.33 -3.11 -8.26
C LYS A 382 16.75 -3.28 -9.67
N LYS A 383 15.64 -3.99 -9.81
CA LYS A 383 14.92 -4.18 -11.08
C LYS A 383 13.44 -3.75 -10.99
N PRO A 384 13.13 -2.54 -10.46
CA PRO A 384 11.74 -2.10 -10.25
C PRO A 384 10.94 -1.96 -11.55
N ALA A 385 11.62 -1.75 -12.70
CA ALA A 385 10.97 -1.75 -14.01
C ALA A 385 10.19 -3.06 -14.26
N MET A 386 10.71 -4.20 -13.77
CA MET A 386 9.99 -5.47 -13.91
C MET A 386 8.69 -5.48 -13.09
N SER A 387 8.66 -4.85 -11.92
CA SER A 387 7.43 -4.68 -11.13
C SER A 387 6.38 -3.86 -11.89
N VAL A 388 6.81 -2.81 -12.62
CA VAL A 388 5.91 -2.04 -13.50
C VAL A 388 5.38 -2.93 -14.63
N VAL A 389 6.23 -3.71 -15.29
CA VAL A 389 5.81 -4.66 -16.33
C VAL A 389 4.75 -5.64 -15.80
N LEU A 390 4.99 -6.24 -14.64
CA LEU A 390 4.03 -7.16 -14.03
C LEU A 390 2.70 -6.47 -13.69
N THR A 391 2.74 -5.22 -13.23
CA THR A 391 1.53 -4.45 -12.96
C THR A 391 0.75 -4.18 -14.25
N VAL A 392 1.44 -3.79 -15.32
CA VAL A 392 0.81 -3.57 -16.64
C VAL A 392 0.23 -4.87 -17.18
N VAL A 393 0.94 -5.98 -17.08
CA VAL A 393 0.44 -7.31 -17.51
C VAL A 393 -0.78 -7.70 -16.69
N SER A 394 -0.73 -7.60 -15.36
CA SER A 394 -1.84 -7.97 -14.48
C SER A 394 -3.07 -7.11 -14.72
N LEU A 395 -2.94 -5.79 -14.57
CA LEU A 395 -4.07 -4.88 -14.65
C LEU A 395 -4.49 -4.58 -16.10
N GLY A 396 -3.53 -4.48 -17.01
CA GLY A 396 -3.84 -4.29 -18.43
C GLY A 396 -4.66 -5.46 -18.99
N THR A 397 -4.24 -6.70 -18.70
CA THR A 397 -5.03 -7.89 -19.07
C THR A 397 -6.39 -7.91 -18.39
N ARG A 398 -6.44 -7.63 -17.07
CA ARG A 398 -7.68 -7.58 -16.30
C ARG A 398 -8.66 -6.56 -16.88
N VAL A 399 -8.21 -5.34 -17.13
CA VAL A 399 -9.05 -4.26 -17.70
C VAL A 399 -9.46 -4.64 -19.11
N ALA A 400 -8.53 -5.04 -19.99
CA ALA A 400 -8.84 -5.39 -21.35
C ALA A 400 -9.87 -6.54 -21.44
N LEU A 401 -9.65 -7.64 -20.71
CA LEU A 401 -10.58 -8.76 -20.69
C LEU A 401 -11.94 -8.37 -20.12
N ALA A 402 -11.97 -7.62 -19.00
CA ALA A 402 -13.22 -7.19 -18.39
C ALA A 402 -14.07 -6.37 -19.38
N TYR A 403 -13.49 -5.38 -20.07
CA TYR A 403 -14.22 -4.56 -21.03
C TYR A 403 -14.61 -5.35 -22.30
N LEU A 404 -13.74 -6.25 -22.80
CA LEU A 404 -14.04 -7.07 -23.98
C LEU A 404 -15.13 -8.11 -23.73
N THR A 405 -15.18 -8.67 -22.52
CA THR A 405 -16.12 -9.76 -22.19
C THR A 405 -17.38 -9.30 -21.48
N ALA A 406 -17.42 -8.05 -20.97
CA ALA A 406 -18.59 -7.50 -20.30
C ALA A 406 -19.87 -7.54 -21.14
N GLY A 407 -19.76 -7.28 -22.46
CA GLY A 407 -20.92 -7.31 -23.36
C GLY A 407 -21.43 -8.71 -23.71
N THR A 408 -20.58 -9.74 -23.63
CA THR A 408 -20.92 -11.12 -24.03
C THR A 408 -21.16 -12.04 -22.84
N LEU A 409 -20.32 -11.93 -21.82
CA LEU A 409 -20.36 -12.79 -20.61
C LEU A 409 -20.93 -12.07 -19.38
N GLY A 410 -21.25 -10.79 -19.54
CA GLY A 410 -21.74 -9.98 -18.41
C GLY A 410 -20.73 -9.87 -17.28
N VAL A 411 -21.23 -9.92 -16.07
CA VAL A 411 -20.43 -9.81 -14.83
C VAL A 411 -19.43 -10.97 -14.67
N ALA A 412 -19.75 -12.16 -15.17
CA ALA A 412 -18.86 -13.32 -15.13
C ALA A 412 -17.51 -13.05 -15.82
N GLY A 413 -17.52 -12.31 -16.93
CA GLY A 413 -16.31 -11.93 -17.64
C GLY A 413 -15.42 -11.00 -16.80
N ILE A 414 -16.01 -10.11 -16.04
CA ILE A 414 -15.27 -9.19 -15.15
C ILE A 414 -14.62 -9.99 -14.01
N TRP A 415 -15.38 -10.91 -13.38
CA TRP A 415 -14.87 -11.73 -12.27
C TRP A 415 -13.74 -12.64 -12.70
N ALA A 416 -13.87 -13.29 -13.87
CA ALA A 416 -12.83 -14.15 -14.42
C ALA A 416 -11.57 -13.38 -14.85
N ALA A 417 -11.70 -12.15 -15.32
CA ALA A 417 -10.56 -11.32 -15.73
C ALA A 417 -9.58 -11.04 -14.58
N ILE A 418 -10.05 -11.00 -13.33
CA ILE A 418 -9.23 -10.72 -12.15
C ILE A 418 -8.15 -11.78 -11.94
N PRO A 419 -8.49 -13.07 -11.72
CA PRO A 419 -7.50 -14.12 -11.53
C PRO A 419 -6.65 -14.39 -12.77
N ILE A 420 -7.20 -14.24 -13.98
CA ILE A 420 -6.44 -14.38 -15.22
C ILE A 420 -5.30 -13.36 -15.25
N GLY A 421 -5.56 -12.10 -14.90
CA GLY A 421 -4.54 -11.06 -14.82
C GLY A 421 -3.43 -11.39 -13.81
N TRP A 422 -3.77 -11.93 -12.63
CA TRP A 422 -2.78 -12.36 -11.65
C TRP A 422 -1.91 -13.50 -12.16
N VAL A 423 -2.54 -14.56 -12.69
CA VAL A 423 -1.82 -15.74 -13.18
C VAL A 423 -0.87 -15.39 -14.33
N LEU A 424 -1.30 -14.55 -15.28
CA LEU A 424 -0.43 -14.12 -16.39
C LEU A 424 0.76 -13.30 -15.91
N ALA A 425 0.56 -12.41 -14.94
CA ALA A 425 1.65 -11.65 -14.35
C ALA A 425 2.61 -12.56 -13.57
N ASP A 426 2.09 -13.54 -12.82
CA ASP A 426 2.91 -14.51 -12.08
C ASP A 426 3.75 -15.38 -13.01
N ILE A 427 3.16 -15.88 -14.11
CA ILE A 427 3.90 -16.62 -15.14
C ILE A 427 5.00 -15.73 -15.72
N THR A 428 4.69 -14.47 -16.06
CA THR A 428 5.66 -13.51 -16.58
C THR A 428 6.80 -13.27 -15.59
N GLY A 429 6.47 -13.07 -14.31
CA GLY A 429 7.44 -12.92 -13.22
C GLY A 429 8.31 -14.15 -13.04
N ALA A 430 7.71 -15.33 -13.00
CA ALA A 430 8.44 -16.59 -12.86
C ALA A 430 9.38 -16.85 -14.04
N VAL A 431 8.89 -16.67 -15.28
CA VAL A 431 9.71 -16.85 -16.49
C VAL A 431 10.90 -15.90 -16.49
N TYR A 432 10.69 -14.63 -16.14
CA TYR A 432 11.80 -13.67 -16.04
C TYR A 432 12.79 -14.07 -14.97
N TYR A 433 12.33 -14.49 -13.79
CA TYR A 433 13.19 -14.97 -12.71
C TYR A 433 14.04 -16.16 -13.14
N PHE A 434 13.45 -17.21 -13.70
CA PHE A 434 14.18 -18.43 -14.10
C PHE A 434 15.17 -18.17 -15.24
N ARG A 435 14.82 -17.33 -16.21
CA ARG A 435 15.73 -16.97 -17.32
C ARG A 435 16.88 -16.08 -16.88
N LYS A 436 16.65 -15.17 -15.92
CA LYS A 436 17.65 -14.17 -15.51
C LYS A 436 18.23 -14.41 -14.11
N ARG A 437 17.94 -15.55 -13.46
CA ARG A 437 18.31 -15.79 -12.05
C ARG A 437 19.81 -15.65 -11.78
N LYS A 438 20.68 -16.07 -12.71
CA LYS A 438 22.15 -15.93 -12.57
C LYS A 438 22.58 -14.46 -12.59
N ALA A 439 21.95 -13.64 -13.44
CA ALA A 439 22.22 -12.20 -13.51
C ALA A 439 21.59 -11.42 -12.35
N LEU A 440 20.42 -11.84 -11.87
CA LEU A 440 19.72 -11.23 -10.73
C LEU A 440 20.42 -11.55 -9.41
N LEU A 441 20.89 -12.79 -9.28
CA LEU A 441 21.48 -13.35 -8.07
C LEU A 441 22.81 -14.05 -8.44
N PRO A 442 23.89 -13.31 -8.73
CA PRO A 442 25.18 -13.89 -9.07
C PRO A 442 25.69 -14.75 -7.92
N GLU A 443 26.34 -15.88 -8.25
CA GLU A 443 26.94 -16.75 -7.25
C GLU A 443 28.17 -16.07 -6.66
N THR A 444 28.34 -16.14 -5.34
CA THR A 444 29.53 -15.70 -4.65
C THR A 444 30.69 -16.62 -5.05
N GLY A 445 31.49 -16.18 -6.00
CA GLY A 445 32.65 -17.00 -6.47
C GLY A 445 33.13 -16.68 -7.89
N GLN A 446 32.63 -15.61 -8.51
CA GLN A 446 33.25 -15.05 -9.74
C GLN A 446 33.51 -13.57 -9.59
#